data_693eb133218fd3525da4a8b3f72aeef0
#
_entry.id   693eb133218fd3525da4a8b3f72aeef0
#
_cell.length_a   1.000
_cell.length_b   1.000
_cell.length_c   1.000
_cell.angle_alpha   90.00
_cell.angle_beta   90.00
_cell.angle_gamma   90.00
#
_symmetry.space_group_name_H-M   'P 1'
#
loop_
_entity.id
_entity.type
_entity.pdbx_description
1 polymer ?
#
loop_
_entity_poly.entity_id
_entity_poly.type
_entity_poly.pdbx_seq_one_letter_code
_entity_poly.pdbx_strand_id
1 'polypeptide(L)'
;MIFRAKQLILIQMTQVLTITQLGNPILQQKAPAIDNLLDSDCQNLIDSLITTVQAAHGVGIAAPQVARSLRLFIVASHPNPRYPDAPMMPPTAMINPRILRVSEEMVKGWEGCLSVPNWRGFVPRHQWIEVAYCDRKGREIRQVFRDFVARIFQHEYDHLEGILFLDRLASPADLYSEEEYQKISNIAEYKR
;
A
#
# COMPACT_ATOMS: atom_id res chain seq x y z
N MET A 1 -1.23 35.46 -41.88
CA MET A 1 -0.80 35.52 -40.47
C MET A 1 -1.45 34.38 -39.72
N ILE A 2 -0.71 33.28 -39.53
CA ILE A 2 -1.26 32.07 -38.90
C ILE A 2 -0.64 32.05 -37.50
N PHE A 3 -1.44 32.36 -36.48
CA PHE A 3 -1.06 32.19 -35.10
C PHE A 3 -1.04 30.70 -34.73
N ARG A 4 0.13 30.10 -34.67
CA ARG A 4 0.35 28.80 -34.01
C ARG A 4 0.15 28.97 -32.52
N ALA A 5 -0.99 28.50 -32.01
CA ALA A 5 -1.14 28.29 -30.56
C ALA A 5 -0.11 27.23 -30.10
N LYS A 6 0.90 27.67 -29.42
CA LYS A 6 1.81 26.76 -28.67
C LYS A 6 0.99 26.15 -27.54
N GLN A 7 0.60 24.90 -27.72
CA GLN A 7 0.04 24.08 -26.64
C GLN A 7 1.16 23.87 -25.64
N LEU A 8 1.15 24.61 -24.53
CA LEU A 8 1.98 24.33 -23.37
C LEU A 8 1.53 22.97 -22.83
N ILE A 9 2.30 21.93 -23.11
CA ILE A 9 2.21 20.68 -22.37
C ILE A 9 2.74 21.01 -20.99
N LEU A 10 1.85 21.22 -20.03
CA LEU A 10 2.21 21.27 -18.61
C LEU A 10 2.68 19.83 -18.27
N ILE A 11 3.99 19.64 -18.26
CA ILE A 11 4.58 18.44 -17.68
C ILE A 11 4.31 18.57 -16.18
N GLN A 12 3.22 17.95 -15.74
CA GLN A 12 2.90 17.88 -14.32
C GLN A 12 3.93 16.95 -13.70
N MET A 13 4.91 17.54 -13.01
CA MET A 13 6.00 16.79 -12.39
C MET A 13 5.41 15.91 -11.29
N THR A 14 5.67 14.61 -11.36
CA THR A 14 5.39 13.67 -10.26
C THR A 14 6.12 14.17 -9.02
N GLN A 15 5.40 14.27 -7.90
CA GLN A 15 5.95 14.78 -6.64
C GLN A 15 5.84 13.74 -5.55
N VAL A 16 6.79 13.77 -4.61
CA VAL A 16 6.69 13.05 -3.35
C VAL A 16 5.61 13.74 -2.50
N LEU A 17 4.57 12.99 -2.13
CA LEU A 17 3.46 13.51 -1.34
C LEU A 17 3.76 13.37 0.16
N THR A 18 3.20 14.27 0.96
CA THR A 18 3.26 14.17 2.43
C THR A 18 2.41 12.99 2.91
N ILE A 19 3.01 12.13 3.73
CA ILE A 19 2.32 10.98 4.32
C ILE A 19 1.59 11.40 5.58
N THR A 20 0.28 11.17 5.58
CA THR A 20 -0.62 11.43 6.71
C THR A 20 -0.36 10.43 7.83
N GLN A 21 -0.28 10.93 9.07
CA GLN A 21 0.05 10.12 10.24
C GLN A 21 -1.19 9.73 11.04
N LEU A 22 -1.05 8.69 11.86
CA LEU A 22 -2.04 8.23 12.85
C LEU A 22 -2.61 9.42 13.65
N GLY A 23 -3.92 9.40 13.84
CA GLY A 23 -4.69 10.50 14.44
C GLY A 23 -5.40 11.38 13.42
N ASN A 24 -5.02 11.36 12.15
CA ASN A 24 -5.78 12.05 11.11
C ASN A 24 -7.06 11.26 10.76
N PRO A 25 -8.26 11.90 10.80
CA PRO A 25 -9.53 11.21 10.58
C PRO A 25 -9.67 10.51 9.23
N ILE A 26 -8.96 10.95 8.20
CA ILE A 26 -9.03 10.34 6.85
C ILE A 26 -8.58 8.88 6.85
N LEU A 27 -7.65 8.50 7.76
CA LEU A 27 -7.16 7.13 7.88
C LEU A 27 -8.17 6.16 8.48
N GLN A 28 -9.25 6.69 9.06
CA GLN A 28 -10.35 5.92 9.65
C GLN A 28 -11.63 5.98 8.81
N GLN A 29 -11.55 6.52 7.59
CA GLN A 29 -12.70 6.66 6.69
C GLN A 29 -12.62 5.65 5.57
N LYS A 30 -13.77 5.05 5.23
CA LYS A 30 -13.88 4.20 4.05
C LYS A 30 -13.74 5.05 2.78
N ALA A 31 -12.80 4.68 1.93
CA ALA A 31 -12.54 5.36 0.67
C ALA A 31 -13.60 5.00 -0.40
N PRO A 32 -14.23 5.99 -1.05
CA PRO A 32 -15.17 5.77 -2.14
C PRO A 32 -14.48 5.25 -3.40
N ALA A 33 -15.25 4.56 -4.23
CA ALA A 33 -14.80 4.11 -5.53
C ALA A 33 -14.47 5.30 -6.45
N ILE A 34 -13.59 5.06 -7.42
CA ILE A 34 -13.24 6.02 -8.46
C ILE A 34 -14.08 5.70 -9.70
N ASP A 35 -14.87 6.67 -10.16
CA ASP A 35 -15.74 6.49 -11.33
C ASP A 35 -14.97 6.66 -12.64
N ASN A 36 -14.14 7.71 -12.75
CA ASN A 36 -13.34 7.98 -13.94
C ASN A 36 -11.85 7.64 -13.72
N LEU A 37 -11.49 6.38 -14.03
CA LEU A 37 -10.13 5.86 -13.82
C LEU A 37 -9.09 6.51 -14.75
N LEU A 38 -9.52 7.01 -15.90
CA LEU A 38 -8.64 7.57 -16.93
C LEU A 38 -8.48 9.09 -16.81
N ASP A 39 -9.14 9.69 -15.82
CA ASP A 39 -8.99 11.10 -15.54
C ASP A 39 -7.52 11.46 -15.20
N SER A 40 -7.09 12.62 -15.66
CA SER A 40 -5.71 13.09 -15.47
C SER A 40 -5.30 13.16 -14.00
N ASP A 41 -6.21 13.59 -13.12
CA ASP A 41 -5.92 13.70 -11.69
C ASP A 41 -5.72 12.33 -11.04
N CYS A 42 -6.51 11.32 -11.45
CA CYS A 42 -6.32 9.94 -11.02
C CYS A 42 -4.96 9.40 -11.50
N GLN A 43 -4.61 9.62 -12.79
CA GLN A 43 -3.34 9.16 -13.35
C GLN A 43 -2.13 9.84 -12.69
N ASN A 44 -2.19 11.15 -12.42
CA ASN A 44 -1.17 11.90 -11.72
C ASN A 44 -1.02 11.44 -10.26
N LEU A 45 -2.12 11.11 -9.59
CA LEU A 45 -2.08 10.55 -8.25
C LEU A 45 -1.38 9.18 -8.23
N ILE A 46 -1.65 8.30 -9.20
CA ILE A 46 -0.94 7.02 -9.33
C ILE A 46 0.57 7.24 -9.43
N ASP A 47 1.02 8.13 -10.30
CA ASP A 47 2.44 8.40 -10.50
C ASP A 47 3.08 9.03 -9.24
N SER A 48 2.36 9.92 -8.56
CA SER A 48 2.81 10.51 -7.28
C SER A 48 2.87 9.49 -6.14
N LEU A 49 1.91 8.55 -6.05
CA LEU A 49 1.93 7.46 -5.08
C LEU A 49 3.12 6.53 -5.31
N ILE A 50 3.41 6.17 -6.58
CA ILE A 50 4.58 5.36 -6.93
C ILE A 50 5.87 6.07 -6.49
N THR A 51 6.01 7.36 -6.82
CA THR A 51 7.17 8.16 -6.42
C THR A 51 7.30 8.24 -4.89
N THR A 52 6.18 8.40 -4.20
CA THR A 52 6.15 8.53 -2.73
C THR A 52 6.55 7.23 -2.05
N VAL A 53 5.99 6.08 -2.46
CA VAL A 53 6.32 4.79 -1.85
C VAL A 53 7.78 4.41 -2.08
N GLN A 54 8.34 4.73 -3.24
CA GLN A 54 9.75 4.50 -3.55
C GLN A 54 10.67 5.40 -2.69
N ALA A 55 10.36 6.69 -2.59
CA ALA A 55 11.11 7.63 -1.74
C ALA A 55 11.06 7.25 -0.25
N ALA A 56 9.95 6.66 0.20
CA ALA A 56 9.78 6.17 1.58
C ALA A 56 10.35 4.76 1.81
N HIS A 57 10.96 4.13 0.80
CA HIS A 57 11.40 2.72 0.85
C HIS A 57 10.28 1.76 1.31
N GLY A 58 9.02 2.06 0.93
CA GLY A 58 7.87 1.25 1.23
C GLY A 58 7.64 0.15 0.19
N VAL A 59 6.79 -0.83 0.56
CA VAL A 59 6.35 -1.93 -0.34
C VAL A 59 4.90 -1.77 -0.78
N GLY A 60 4.19 -0.79 -0.23
CA GLY A 60 2.83 -0.39 -0.60
C GLY A 60 2.48 0.99 -0.06
N ILE A 61 1.47 1.62 -0.64
CA ILE A 61 0.90 2.89 -0.19
C ILE A 61 -0.51 3.06 -0.74
N ALA A 62 -1.44 3.47 0.12
CA ALA A 62 -2.83 3.76 -0.25
C ALA A 62 -3.11 5.27 -0.34
N ALA A 63 -4.05 5.66 -1.19
CA ALA A 63 -4.44 7.06 -1.38
C ALA A 63 -4.87 7.78 -0.08
N PRO A 64 -5.58 7.16 0.88
CA PRO A 64 -5.86 7.78 2.17
C PRO A 64 -4.61 8.21 2.94
N GLN A 65 -3.48 7.50 2.78
CA GLN A 65 -2.21 7.84 3.43
C GLN A 65 -1.58 9.14 2.89
N VAL A 66 -2.05 9.66 1.79
CA VAL A 66 -1.64 10.97 1.26
C VAL A 66 -2.81 11.97 1.24
N ALA A 67 -3.74 11.82 2.16
CA ALA A 67 -4.93 12.64 2.34
C ALA A 67 -5.84 12.70 1.09
N ARG A 68 -5.90 11.61 0.32
CA ARG A 68 -6.81 11.43 -0.81
C ARG A 68 -7.78 10.29 -0.51
N SER A 69 -9.04 10.61 -0.20
CA SER A 69 -10.08 9.61 0.05
C SER A 69 -10.55 9.00 -1.27
N LEU A 70 -9.75 8.09 -1.83
CA LEU A 70 -10.01 7.39 -3.09
C LEU A 70 -9.64 5.91 -2.97
N ARG A 71 -10.43 5.05 -3.62
CA ARG A 71 -10.22 3.60 -3.56
C ARG A 71 -9.12 3.14 -4.50
N LEU A 72 -7.87 3.50 -4.16
CA LEU A 72 -6.65 3.28 -4.92
C LEU A 72 -5.48 3.02 -3.97
N PHE A 73 -4.65 2.02 -4.30
CA PHE A 73 -3.33 1.83 -3.69
C PHE A 73 -2.31 1.30 -4.70
N ILE A 74 -1.04 1.38 -4.31
CA ILE A 74 0.10 0.80 -5.03
C ILE A 74 0.63 -0.38 -4.23
N VAL A 75 0.89 -1.50 -4.90
CA VAL A 75 1.76 -2.59 -4.40
C VAL A 75 3.09 -2.49 -5.14
N ALA A 76 4.21 -2.46 -4.40
CA ALA A 76 5.55 -2.27 -4.92
C ALA A 76 6.55 -3.17 -4.18
N SER A 77 6.28 -4.48 -4.18
CA SER A 77 7.12 -5.45 -3.47
C SER A 77 8.52 -5.52 -4.06
N HIS A 78 9.54 -5.38 -3.23
CA HIS A 78 10.95 -5.55 -3.61
C HIS A 78 11.79 -5.82 -2.37
N PRO A 79 12.92 -6.53 -2.51
CA PRO A 79 13.89 -6.69 -1.43
C PRO A 79 14.36 -5.33 -0.91
N ASN A 80 14.34 -5.17 0.40
CA ASN A 80 14.81 -3.97 1.07
C ASN A 80 15.29 -4.33 2.50
N PRO A 81 15.96 -3.45 3.25
CA PRO A 81 16.49 -3.79 4.57
C PRO A 81 15.46 -4.31 5.58
N ARG A 82 14.18 -3.96 5.41
CA ARG A 82 13.08 -4.44 6.28
C ARG A 82 12.52 -5.79 5.84
N TYR A 83 12.62 -6.10 4.55
CA TYR A 83 12.06 -7.30 3.92
C TYR A 83 13.04 -7.84 2.88
N PRO A 84 14.17 -8.45 3.31
CA PRO A 84 15.25 -8.86 2.40
C PRO A 84 14.81 -9.94 1.41
N ASP A 85 13.88 -10.80 1.81
CA ASP A 85 13.35 -11.91 1.00
C ASP A 85 12.07 -11.54 0.22
N ALA A 86 11.69 -10.25 0.17
CA ALA A 86 10.48 -9.82 -0.53
C ALA A 86 10.56 -10.14 -2.03
N PRO A 87 9.54 -10.76 -2.63
CA PRO A 87 9.54 -11.04 -4.06
C PRO A 87 9.49 -9.74 -4.86
N MET A 88 10.12 -9.74 -6.04
CA MET A 88 10.09 -8.62 -6.96
C MET A 88 8.73 -8.50 -7.63
N MET A 89 8.07 -7.36 -7.46
CA MET A 89 6.87 -6.98 -8.17
C MET A 89 6.97 -5.50 -8.55
N PRO A 90 6.87 -5.14 -9.85
CA PRO A 90 6.92 -3.75 -10.25
C PRO A 90 5.76 -2.97 -9.60
N PRO A 91 5.94 -1.66 -9.31
CA PRO A 91 4.86 -0.83 -8.75
C PRO A 91 3.59 -0.96 -9.58
N THR A 92 2.55 -1.46 -8.97
CA THR A 92 1.27 -1.79 -9.63
C THR A 92 0.14 -1.05 -8.95
N ALA A 93 -0.56 -0.20 -9.72
CA ALA A 93 -1.76 0.48 -9.25
C ALA A 93 -2.94 -0.50 -9.24
N MET A 94 -3.65 -0.51 -8.12
CA MET A 94 -4.84 -1.30 -7.91
C MET A 94 -6.00 -0.37 -7.59
N ILE A 95 -6.88 -0.17 -8.58
CA ILE A 95 -7.99 0.78 -8.53
C ILE A 95 -9.28 0.02 -8.29
N ASN A 96 -10.11 0.50 -7.35
CA ASN A 96 -11.35 -0.15 -6.94
C ASN A 96 -11.18 -1.64 -6.61
N PRO A 97 -10.15 -2.00 -5.82
CA PRO A 97 -9.86 -3.40 -5.51
C PRO A 97 -10.98 -4.05 -4.70
N ARG A 98 -11.17 -5.35 -4.94
CA ARG A 98 -12.09 -6.22 -4.20
C ARG A 98 -11.38 -7.52 -3.87
N ILE A 99 -11.56 -8.03 -2.66
CA ILE A 99 -11.17 -9.38 -2.28
C ILE A 99 -12.37 -10.28 -2.60
N LEU A 100 -12.14 -11.31 -3.41
CA LEU A 100 -13.17 -12.25 -3.89
C LEU A 100 -13.19 -13.52 -3.05
N ARG A 101 -12.00 -14.04 -2.71
CA ARG A 101 -11.83 -15.25 -1.90
C ARG A 101 -10.55 -15.11 -1.06
N VAL A 102 -10.52 -15.83 0.04
CA VAL A 102 -9.37 -15.87 0.96
C VAL A 102 -9.08 -17.31 1.38
N SER A 103 -7.84 -17.59 1.81
CA SER A 103 -7.52 -18.85 2.47
C SER A 103 -8.20 -18.94 3.85
N GLU A 104 -8.51 -20.16 4.30
CA GLU A 104 -8.87 -20.41 5.70
C GLU A 104 -7.65 -20.20 6.60
N GLU A 105 -6.48 -20.60 6.12
CA GLU A 105 -5.22 -20.46 6.83
C GLU A 105 -4.83 -18.98 6.95
N MET A 106 -4.49 -18.61 8.19
CA MET A 106 -3.93 -17.29 8.52
C MET A 106 -2.50 -17.44 9.03
N VAL A 107 -1.61 -16.62 8.52
CA VAL A 107 -0.19 -16.61 8.91
C VAL A 107 0.15 -15.28 9.55
N LYS A 108 0.71 -15.33 10.78
CA LYS A 108 1.25 -14.13 11.42
C LYS A 108 2.56 -13.70 10.73
N GLY A 109 2.76 -12.39 10.61
CA GLY A 109 3.99 -11.82 10.07
C GLY A 109 4.12 -10.35 10.41
N TRP A 110 5.34 -9.84 10.32
CA TRP A 110 5.66 -8.47 10.65
C TRP A 110 5.09 -7.48 9.64
N GLU A 111 4.44 -6.45 10.17
CA GLU A 111 3.96 -5.29 9.42
C GLU A 111 4.43 -3.99 10.08
N GLY A 112 4.71 -3.01 9.23
CA GLY A 112 4.86 -1.62 9.60
C GLY A 112 4.05 -0.78 8.64
N CYS A 113 3.69 0.43 9.03
CA CYS A 113 2.93 1.35 8.22
C CYS A 113 3.61 2.71 8.13
N LEU A 114 3.65 3.30 6.94
CA LEU A 114 4.19 4.65 6.73
C LEU A 114 3.39 5.71 7.53
N SER A 115 2.10 5.45 7.79
CA SER A 115 1.24 6.30 8.59
C SER A 115 1.32 6.04 10.10
N VAL A 116 2.06 5.01 10.54
CA VAL A 116 2.26 4.63 11.96
C VAL A 116 3.76 4.42 12.19
N PRO A 117 4.57 5.50 12.21
CA PRO A 117 6.01 5.38 12.32
C PRO A 117 6.42 4.81 13.67
N ASN A 118 7.59 4.17 13.72
CA ASN A 118 8.23 3.61 14.91
C ASN A 118 7.50 2.43 15.57
N TRP A 119 6.49 1.86 14.92
CA TRP A 119 5.76 0.71 15.40
C TRP A 119 5.76 -0.45 14.42
N ARG A 120 5.81 -1.68 14.95
CA ARG A 120 5.69 -2.94 14.24
C ARG A 120 4.62 -3.80 14.87
N GLY A 121 3.81 -4.45 14.04
CA GLY A 121 2.83 -5.42 14.48
C GLY A 121 3.14 -6.81 13.97
N PHE A 122 2.91 -7.85 14.79
CA PHE A 122 2.93 -9.23 14.34
C PHE A 122 1.51 -9.67 14.01
N VAL A 123 1.10 -9.38 12.75
CA VAL A 123 -0.30 -9.36 12.30
C VAL A 123 -0.68 -10.66 11.61
N PRO A 124 -1.82 -11.30 11.96
CA PRO A 124 -2.36 -12.42 11.22
C PRO A 124 -3.01 -11.93 9.89
N ARG A 125 -2.67 -12.60 8.79
CA ARG A 125 -3.26 -12.35 7.47
C ARG A 125 -3.57 -13.68 6.78
N HIS A 126 -4.58 -13.67 5.90
CA HIS A 126 -4.83 -14.80 5.02
C HIS A 126 -3.58 -15.07 4.17
N GLN A 127 -3.19 -16.34 4.08
CA GLN A 127 -1.98 -16.76 3.37
C GLN A 127 -2.08 -16.47 1.87
N TRP A 128 -3.27 -16.66 1.29
CA TRP A 128 -3.54 -16.26 -0.08
C TRP A 128 -4.91 -15.60 -0.21
N ILE A 129 -5.03 -14.76 -1.23
CA ILE A 129 -6.26 -14.04 -1.59
C ILE A 129 -6.46 -14.08 -3.10
N GLU A 130 -7.71 -14.25 -3.54
CA GLU A 130 -8.14 -13.98 -4.90
C GLU A 130 -8.76 -12.59 -4.95
N VAL A 131 -8.31 -11.77 -5.89
CA VAL A 131 -8.69 -10.36 -5.97
C VAL A 131 -9.14 -9.96 -7.37
N ALA A 132 -9.94 -8.91 -7.45
CA ALA A 132 -10.24 -8.18 -8.68
C ALA A 132 -9.96 -6.69 -8.46
N TYR A 133 -9.38 -6.04 -9.46
CA TYR A 133 -9.12 -4.59 -9.46
C TYR A 133 -9.00 -4.07 -10.89
N CYS A 134 -9.12 -2.77 -11.11
CA CYS A 134 -8.77 -2.16 -12.37
C CYS A 134 -7.31 -1.71 -12.37
N ASP A 135 -6.61 -1.97 -13.48
CA ASP A 135 -5.29 -1.40 -13.71
C ASP A 135 -5.39 0.09 -14.11
N ARG A 136 -4.25 0.79 -14.23
CA ARG A 136 -4.23 2.20 -14.62
C ARG A 136 -4.77 2.47 -16.04
N LYS A 137 -5.00 1.44 -16.85
CA LYS A 137 -5.61 1.54 -18.19
C LYS A 137 -7.11 1.25 -18.16
N GLY A 138 -7.70 1.04 -16.98
CA GLY A 138 -9.11 0.72 -16.80
C GLY A 138 -9.47 -0.74 -17.09
N ARG A 139 -8.50 -1.63 -17.29
CA ARG A 139 -8.76 -3.06 -17.55
C ARG A 139 -8.98 -3.77 -16.21
N GLU A 140 -10.06 -4.56 -16.13
CA GLU A 140 -10.26 -5.42 -14.96
C GLU A 140 -9.25 -6.57 -14.97
N ILE A 141 -8.53 -6.70 -13.87
CA ILE A 141 -7.56 -7.76 -13.59
C ILE A 141 -8.11 -8.65 -12.48
N ARG A 142 -8.00 -9.96 -12.67
CA ARG A 142 -8.34 -10.95 -11.66
C ARG A 142 -7.17 -11.89 -11.45
N GLN A 143 -6.68 -12.01 -10.22
CA GLN A 143 -5.53 -12.86 -9.92
C GLN A 143 -5.47 -13.29 -8.46
N VAL A 144 -4.63 -14.28 -8.19
CA VAL A 144 -4.35 -14.79 -6.84
C VAL A 144 -2.99 -14.27 -6.39
N PHE A 145 -2.97 -13.61 -5.23
CA PHE A 145 -1.74 -13.28 -4.51
C PHE A 145 -1.53 -14.27 -3.37
N ARG A 146 -0.26 -14.51 -3.02
CA ARG A 146 0.15 -15.39 -1.94
C ARG A 146 1.19 -14.72 -1.05
N ASP A 147 1.29 -15.21 0.17
CA ASP A 147 2.35 -14.90 1.13
C ASP A 147 2.57 -13.38 1.29
N PHE A 148 3.78 -12.89 1.05
CA PHE A 148 4.14 -11.49 1.29
C PHE A 148 3.34 -10.51 0.42
N VAL A 149 3.11 -10.82 -0.86
CA VAL A 149 2.30 -9.95 -1.74
C VAL A 149 0.84 -9.92 -1.31
N ALA A 150 0.29 -11.06 -0.85
CA ALA A 150 -1.06 -11.11 -0.28
C ALA A 150 -1.15 -10.28 1.01
N ARG A 151 -0.10 -10.27 1.84
CA ARG A 151 0.00 -9.45 3.05
C ARG A 151 -0.01 -7.97 2.72
N ILE A 152 0.84 -7.51 1.77
CA ILE A 152 0.85 -6.12 1.31
C ILE A 152 -0.54 -5.71 0.83
N PHE A 153 -1.14 -6.50 -0.06
CA PHE A 153 -2.48 -6.19 -0.58
C PHE A 153 -3.50 -6.02 0.55
N GLN A 154 -3.55 -6.94 1.53
CA GLN A 154 -4.48 -6.87 2.65
C GLN A 154 -4.22 -5.64 3.53
N HIS A 155 -2.95 -5.26 3.73
CA HIS A 155 -2.58 -4.06 4.46
C HIS A 155 -3.08 -2.78 3.76
N GLU A 156 -2.82 -2.67 2.45
CA GLU A 156 -3.25 -1.50 1.67
C GLU A 156 -4.79 -1.48 1.48
N TYR A 157 -5.41 -2.64 1.38
CA TYR A 157 -6.88 -2.76 1.32
C TYR A 157 -7.54 -2.28 2.61
N ASP A 158 -6.96 -2.59 3.77
CA ASP A 158 -7.45 -2.11 5.06
C ASP A 158 -7.48 -0.57 5.10
N HIS A 159 -6.46 0.12 4.57
CA HIS A 159 -6.48 1.59 4.47
C HIS A 159 -7.68 2.12 3.69
N LEU A 160 -8.16 1.38 2.67
CA LEU A 160 -9.37 1.77 1.93
C LEU A 160 -10.67 1.53 2.72
N GLU A 161 -10.63 0.66 3.70
CA GLU A 161 -11.76 0.41 4.62
C GLU A 161 -11.67 1.26 5.91
N GLY A 162 -10.67 2.15 6.03
CA GLY A 162 -10.45 2.98 7.23
C GLY A 162 -9.88 2.19 8.41
N ILE A 163 -9.15 1.13 8.15
CA ILE A 163 -8.58 0.21 9.14
C ILE A 163 -7.05 0.31 9.08
N LEU A 164 -6.39 0.26 10.23
CA LEU A 164 -4.94 0.20 10.34
C LEU A 164 -4.50 -1.20 10.81
N PHE A 165 -3.21 -1.54 10.59
CA PHE A 165 -2.67 -2.82 11.07
C PHE A 165 -2.80 -2.98 12.60
N LEU A 166 -2.86 -1.88 13.33
CA LEU A 166 -3.11 -1.85 14.78
C LEU A 166 -4.44 -2.50 15.16
N ASP A 167 -5.47 -2.33 14.31
CA ASP A 167 -6.80 -2.90 14.51
C ASP A 167 -6.87 -4.41 14.17
N ARG A 168 -5.80 -4.94 13.56
CA ARG A 168 -5.66 -6.36 13.17
C ARG A 168 -4.82 -7.18 14.14
N LEU A 169 -4.25 -6.55 15.17
CA LEU A 169 -3.47 -7.27 16.18
C LEU A 169 -4.35 -8.27 16.93
N ALA A 170 -3.87 -9.51 17.07
CA ALA A 170 -4.58 -10.52 17.83
C ALA A 170 -4.47 -10.28 19.35
N SER A 171 -3.40 -9.59 19.78
CA SER A 171 -3.13 -9.22 21.16
C SER A 171 -2.33 -7.92 21.21
N PRO A 172 -2.47 -7.09 22.25
CA PRO A 172 -1.55 -5.97 22.50
C PRO A 172 -0.07 -6.39 22.61
N ALA A 173 0.20 -7.63 22.99
CA ALA A 173 1.55 -8.20 23.03
C ALA A 173 2.17 -8.43 21.64
N ASP A 174 1.39 -8.34 20.57
CA ASP A 174 1.86 -8.42 19.19
C ASP A 174 2.32 -7.03 18.63
N LEU A 175 2.30 -5.96 19.44
CA LEU A 175 2.77 -4.62 19.10
C LEU A 175 4.15 -4.37 19.70
N TYR A 176 5.08 -3.92 18.87
CA TYR A 176 6.47 -3.67 19.22
C TYR A 176 6.92 -2.29 18.77
N SER A 177 7.81 -1.65 19.52
CA SER A 177 8.55 -0.51 18.99
C SER A 177 9.51 -0.97 17.88
N GLU A 178 9.90 -0.06 16.98
CA GLU A 178 10.90 -0.35 15.95
C GLU A 178 12.22 -0.85 16.57
N GLU A 179 12.60 -0.30 17.73
CA GLU A 179 13.81 -0.70 18.45
C GLU A 179 13.73 -2.15 18.95
N GLU A 180 12.60 -2.55 19.51
CA GLU A 180 12.38 -3.94 19.97
C GLU A 180 12.33 -4.91 18.80
N TYR A 181 11.65 -4.53 17.72
CA TYR A 181 11.62 -5.32 16.48
C TYR A 181 13.02 -5.58 15.95
N GLN A 182 13.88 -4.56 15.88
CA GLN A 182 15.26 -4.72 15.42
C GLN A 182 16.08 -5.66 16.30
N LYS A 183 15.90 -5.64 17.62
CA LYS A 183 16.55 -6.60 18.52
C LYS A 183 16.13 -8.04 18.21
N ILE A 184 14.83 -8.27 17.95
CA ILE A 184 14.27 -9.59 17.62
C ILE A 184 14.79 -10.08 16.26
N SER A 185 14.78 -9.23 15.22
CA SER A 185 15.24 -9.60 13.88
C SER A 185 16.73 -9.91 13.85
N ASN A 186 17.56 -9.14 14.53
CA ASN A 186 19.00 -9.40 14.64
C ASN A 186 19.31 -10.74 15.33
N ILE A 187 18.53 -11.12 16.36
CA ILE A 187 18.67 -12.42 17.03
C ILE A 187 18.29 -13.58 16.09
N ALA A 188 17.29 -13.38 15.23
CA ALA A 188 16.85 -14.39 14.27
C ALA A 188 17.89 -14.61 13.13
N GLU A 189 18.63 -13.58 12.72
CA GLU A 189 19.73 -13.68 11.75
C GLU A 189 20.95 -14.43 12.34
N TYR A 190 21.21 -14.27 13.64
CA TYR A 190 22.32 -15.00 14.33
C TYR A 190 22.04 -16.50 14.51
N LYS A 191 20.79 -16.95 14.32
CA LYS A 191 20.38 -18.36 14.50
C LYS A 191 20.19 -19.13 13.19
N ARG A 192 20.46 -18.51 12.04
CA ARG A 192 20.47 -19.13 10.72
C ARG A 192 21.91 -19.49 10.30
#